data_ed13df40296f7de06b7bab8a94b85db7
#
_entry.id   ed13df40296f7de06b7bab8a94b85db7
#
_cell.length_a   1.000
_cell.length_b   1.000
_cell.length_c   1.000
_cell.angle_alpha   90.00
_cell.angle_beta   90.00
_cell.angle_gamma   90.00
#
_symmetry.space_group_name_H-M   'P 1'
#
loop_
_entity.id
_entity.type
_entity.pdbx_description
1 polymer ?
#
loop_
_entity_poly.entity_id
_entity_poly.type
_entity_poly.pdbx_seq_one_letter_code
_entity_poly.pdbx_strand_id
1 'polypeptide(L)'
;HYISQNPSYLLPNIESNDITSNLSSQSRYILMPLAQGIETTDNYRDTLTIQNILTTSDSSYSKVNVENMQTMEKESGDIDGPFHVGVAISEDLEDDKQTQIVYYSSETLFNDNMNTMVSGANFELISASVNWMCSNEDGSTISISSKSLDTSTLTIPAADASFWSIFV
;
A
#
# COMPACT_ATOMS: atom_id res chain seq x y z
N HIS A 1 -7.57 7.88 6.47
CA HIS A 1 -8.22 6.68 7.00
C HIS A 1 -7.20 5.78 7.71
N TYR A 2 -7.65 5.02 8.72
CA TYR A 2 -6.82 4.06 9.48
C TYR A 2 -7.69 2.91 10.01
N ILE A 3 -7.06 1.79 10.38
CA ILE A 3 -7.77 0.60 10.91
C ILE A 3 -7.36 0.29 12.36
N SER A 4 -8.12 -0.59 12.99
CA SER A 4 -7.89 -1.11 14.34
C SER A 4 -7.84 -0.03 15.43
N GLN A 5 -8.50 1.12 15.21
CA GLN A 5 -8.49 2.28 16.12
C GLN A 5 -7.05 2.78 16.43
N ASN A 6 -6.11 2.46 15.57
CA ASN A 6 -4.72 2.87 15.71
C ASN A 6 -4.36 3.89 14.60
N PRO A 7 -4.19 5.18 14.94
CA PRO A 7 -3.89 6.23 13.97
C PRO A 7 -2.61 6.01 13.18
N SER A 8 -1.66 5.22 13.70
CA SER A 8 -0.44 4.88 12.97
C SER A 8 -0.62 3.81 11.88
N TYR A 9 -1.79 3.13 11.84
CA TYR A 9 -2.10 2.11 10.83
C TYR A 9 -2.85 2.76 9.66
N LEU A 10 -2.12 3.51 8.86
CA LEU A 10 -2.69 4.29 7.76
C LEU A 10 -3.23 3.42 6.64
N LEU A 11 -4.38 3.83 6.11
CA LEU A 11 -4.95 3.35 4.85
C LEU A 11 -4.96 4.51 3.86
N PRO A 12 -3.90 4.72 3.10
CA PRO A 12 -3.84 5.79 2.11
C PRO A 12 -4.82 5.55 0.97
N ASN A 13 -5.18 6.61 0.26
CA ASN A 13 -5.87 6.53 -1.01
C ASN A 13 -4.92 5.99 -2.08
N ILE A 14 -5.43 5.13 -2.95
CA ILE A 14 -4.69 4.59 -4.08
C ILE A 14 -4.93 5.51 -5.27
N GLU A 15 -3.87 6.17 -5.75
CA GLU A 15 -3.95 7.01 -6.95
C GLU A 15 -4.01 6.15 -8.20
N SER A 16 -4.74 6.60 -9.22
CA SER A 16 -4.88 5.83 -10.46
C SER A 16 -3.69 6.07 -11.38
N ASN A 17 -2.89 5.04 -11.61
CA ASN A 17 -1.74 5.02 -12.53
C ASN A 17 -1.48 3.59 -13.03
N ASP A 18 -0.44 3.40 -13.83
CA ASP A 18 -0.12 2.11 -14.44
C ASP A 18 0.19 1.00 -13.42
N ILE A 19 0.75 1.37 -12.26
CA ILE A 19 1.07 0.42 -11.18
C ILE A 19 -0.18 -0.03 -10.45
N THR A 20 -1.12 0.89 -10.22
CA THR A 20 -2.26 0.69 -9.31
C THR A 20 -3.58 0.38 -10.01
N SER A 21 -3.62 0.35 -11.33
CA SER A 21 -4.85 0.19 -12.12
C SER A 21 -5.71 -1.02 -11.70
N ASN A 22 -5.07 -2.16 -11.38
CA ASN A 22 -5.76 -3.36 -10.93
C ASN A 22 -6.26 -3.26 -9.48
N LEU A 23 -5.51 -2.59 -8.60
CA LEU A 23 -5.85 -2.41 -7.18
C LEU A 23 -7.01 -1.44 -6.99
N SER A 24 -6.98 -0.31 -7.67
CA SER A 24 -8.02 0.72 -7.57
C SER A 24 -9.38 0.23 -8.08
N SER A 25 -9.39 -0.61 -9.13
CA SER A 25 -10.61 -1.20 -9.68
C SER A 25 -11.31 -2.21 -8.75
N GLN A 26 -10.57 -2.78 -7.79
CA GLN A 26 -11.07 -3.83 -6.88
C GLN A 26 -11.41 -3.32 -5.48
N SER A 27 -11.41 -2.00 -5.24
CA SER A 27 -11.65 -1.40 -3.92
C SER A 27 -10.74 -1.99 -2.82
N ARG A 28 -9.48 -2.24 -3.14
CA ARG A 28 -8.48 -2.76 -2.21
C ARG A 28 -8.00 -1.66 -1.26
N TYR A 29 -7.50 -2.07 -0.11
CA TYR A 29 -6.85 -1.18 0.86
C TYR A 29 -5.38 -1.56 0.98
N ILE A 30 -4.53 -0.55 1.01
CA ILE A 30 -3.10 -0.70 1.34
C ILE A 30 -2.89 -0.27 2.78
N LEU A 31 -2.16 -1.05 3.55
CA LEU A 31 -1.84 -0.74 4.95
C LEU A 31 -0.38 -0.31 5.07
N MET A 32 -0.19 0.92 5.53
CA MET A 32 1.13 1.53 5.71
C MET A 32 1.32 2.03 7.15
N PRO A 33 1.69 1.17 8.09
CA PRO A 33 1.98 1.62 9.44
C PRO A 33 3.19 2.54 9.48
N LEU A 34 3.13 3.57 10.33
CA LEU A 34 4.22 4.52 10.59
C LEU A 34 4.82 5.15 9.32
N ALA A 35 3.99 5.38 8.30
CA ALA A 35 4.45 6.02 7.08
C ALA A 35 4.88 7.46 7.33
N GLN A 36 5.86 7.92 6.56
CA GLN A 36 6.34 9.30 6.56
C GLN A 36 5.85 10.03 5.31
N GLY A 37 5.55 11.31 5.44
CA GLY A 37 5.22 12.15 4.30
C GLY A 37 6.43 12.32 3.37
N ILE A 38 6.20 12.22 2.07
CA ILE A 38 7.19 12.44 1.02
C ILE A 38 6.88 13.81 0.41
N GLU A 39 7.89 14.66 0.34
CA GLU A 39 7.80 15.97 -0.31
C GLU A 39 8.76 16.03 -1.50
N THR A 40 8.28 16.56 -2.61
CA THR A 40 9.12 16.81 -3.78
C THR A 40 9.86 18.13 -3.58
N THR A 41 11.18 18.14 -3.75
CA THR A 41 11.97 19.38 -3.71
C THR A 41 11.76 20.20 -4.98
N ASP A 42 11.85 21.54 -4.88
CA ASP A 42 11.68 22.44 -6.04
C ASP A 42 12.84 22.34 -7.07
N ASN A 43 13.93 21.69 -6.70
CA ASN A 43 15.14 21.59 -7.50
C ASN A 43 15.42 20.13 -7.92
N TYR A 44 14.62 19.61 -8.86
CA TYR A 44 14.86 18.33 -9.51
C TYR A 44 15.01 18.51 -11.02
N ARG A 45 15.56 17.50 -11.69
CA ARG A 45 15.80 17.57 -13.15
C ARG A 45 14.48 17.53 -13.92
N ASP A 46 14.33 18.37 -14.93
CA ASP A 46 13.13 18.45 -15.77
C ASP A 46 12.84 17.16 -16.55
N THR A 47 13.82 16.27 -16.66
CA THR A 47 13.69 14.94 -17.29
C THR A 47 12.97 13.91 -16.43
N LEU A 48 12.80 14.19 -15.12
CA LEU A 48 12.12 13.27 -14.19
C LEU A 48 10.60 13.40 -14.31
N THR A 49 9.94 12.28 -14.43
CA THR A 49 8.50 12.15 -14.25
C THR A 49 8.22 11.54 -12.88
N ILE A 50 7.49 12.28 -12.03
CA ILE A 50 7.13 11.85 -10.68
C ILE A 50 5.63 11.61 -10.64
N GLN A 51 5.22 10.40 -10.27
CA GLN A 51 3.81 10.00 -10.14
C GLN A 51 3.51 9.59 -8.70
N ASN A 52 2.41 10.07 -8.14
CA ASN A 52 1.94 9.64 -6.83
C ASN A 52 1.25 8.28 -6.96
N ILE A 53 1.59 7.35 -6.08
CA ILE A 53 0.98 6.02 -5.98
C ILE A 53 -0.02 5.99 -4.84
N LEU A 54 0.38 6.50 -3.69
CA LEU A 54 -0.39 6.51 -2.46
C LEU A 54 -0.38 7.89 -1.82
N THR A 55 -1.56 8.38 -1.43
CA THR A 55 -1.74 9.69 -0.81
C THR A 55 -2.63 9.57 0.42
N THR A 56 -2.29 10.24 1.51
CA THR A 56 -3.13 10.27 2.71
C THR A 56 -4.38 11.12 2.49
N SER A 57 -5.36 11.04 3.39
CA SER A 57 -6.56 11.90 3.33
C SER A 57 -6.23 13.35 3.70
N ASP A 58 -7.08 14.29 3.29
CA ASP A 58 -6.96 15.72 3.61
C ASP A 58 -6.98 16.00 5.12
N SER A 59 -7.59 15.12 5.91
CA SER A 59 -7.65 15.23 7.37
C SER A 59 -6.46 14.58 8.08
N SER A 60 -5.45 14.11 7.35
CA SER A 60 -4.24 13.57 7.95
C SER A 60 -3.34 14.66 8.51
N TYR A 61 -2.45 14.28 9.42
CA TYR A 61 -1.43 15.17 9.96
C TYR A 61 -0.15 14.39 10.23
N SER A 62 0.96 15.08 10.15
CA SER A 62 2.30 14.53 10.46
C SER A 62 2.73 15.05 11.84
N LYS A 63 3.07 14.11 12.73
CA LYS A 63 3.67 14.43 14.03
C LYS A 63 5.10 14.90 13.85
N VAL A 64 5.39 16.13 14.29
CA VAL A 64 6.73 16.72 14.19
C VAL A 64 7.63 16.27 15.35
N ASN A 65 7.07 16.12 16.56
CA ASN A 65 7.83 15.75 17.74
C ASN A 65 7.62 14.28 18.12
N VAL A 66 8.14 13.35 17.31
CA VAL A 66 7.96 11.92 17.53
C VAL A 66 8.77 11.36 18.71
N GLU A 67 9.91 11.95 19.05
CA GLU A 67 10.77 11.48 20.15
C GLU A 67 10.14 11.69 21.53
N ASN A 68 9.36 12.76 21.71
CA ASN A 68 8.69 13.11 22.95
C ASN A 68 7.16 13.08 22.84
N MET A 69 6.64 12.29 21.90
CA MET A 69 5.21 12.19 21.65
C MET A 69 4.46 11.65 22.86
N GLN A 70 3.49 12.43 23.38
CA GLN A 70 2.64 12.05 24.50
C GLN A 70 1.27 11.56 24.05
N THR A 71 0.86 11.92 22.84
CA THR A 71 -0.44 11.60 22.26
C THR A 71 -0.33 11.39 20.76
N MET A 72 -1.20 10.54 20.22
CA MET A 72 -1.36 10.36 18.79
C MET A 72 -2.30 11.39 18.18
N GLU A 73 -3.01 12.20 18.98
CA GLU A 73 -3.87 13.26 18.49
C GLU A 73 -3.06 14.43 17.92
N LYS A 74 -3.68 15.19 17.03
CA LYS A 74 -3.05 16.38 16.45
C LYS A 74 -2.76 17.43 17.52
N GLU A 75 -1.54 17.91 17.54
CA GLU A 75 -1.05 18.97 18.44
C GLU A 75 -0.66 20.23 17.67
N SER A 76 -0.47 21.32 18.40
CA SER A 76 0.03 22.55 17.80
C SER A 76 1.46 22.34 17.27
N GLY A 77 1.67 22.66 16.01
CA GLY A 77 2.94 22.48 15.31
C GLY A 77 2.99 21.25 14.40
N ASP A 78 2.04 20.33 14.54
CA ASP A 78 1.91 19.24 13.58
C ASP A 78 1.48 19.76 12.21
N ILE A 79 1.98 19.14 11.14
CA ILE A 79 1.79 19.58 9.76
C ILE A 79 0.53 18.94 9.20
N ASP A 80 -0.34 19.72 8.57
CA ASP A 80 -1.54 19.22 7.90
C ASP A 80 -1.22 18.54 6.58
N GLY A 81 -1.94 17.44 6.29
CA GLY A 81 -1.91 16.76 4.99
C GLY A 81 -2.75 17.45 3.91
N PRO A 82 -2.93 16.78 2.77
CA PRO A 82 -2.53 15.40 2.50
C PRO A 82 -1.02 15.23 2.27
N PHE A 83 -0.49 14.01 2.44
CA PHE A 83 0.90 13.67 2.17
C PHE A 83 0.97 12.53 1.17
N HIS A 84 1.97 12.57 0.30
CA HIS A 84 2.34 11.41 -0.50
C HIS A 84 3.12 10.43 0.38
N VAL A 85 2.80 9.16 0.30
CA VAL A 85 3.45 8.09 1.08
C VAL A 85 3.96 6.96 0.20
N GLY A 86 3.70 7.06 -1.10
CA GLY A 86 4.25 6.19 -2.14
C GLY A 86 4.34 6.94 -3.46
N VAL A 87 5.49 6.87 -4.13
CA VAL A 87 5.77 7.57 -5.39
C VAL A 87 6.50 6.66 -6.36
N ALA A 88 6.24 6.84 -7.66
CA ALA A 88 7.01 6.28 -8.76
C ALA A 88 7.73 7.40 -9.49
N ILE A 89 8.97 7.16 -9.85
CA ILE A 89 9.82 8.11 -10.54
C ILE A 89 10.37 7.42 -11.77
N SER A 90 10.28 8.07 -12.92
CA SER A 90 10.91 7.60 -14.15
C SER A 90 11.69 8.72 -14.82
N GLU A 91 12.72 8.33 -15.55
CA GLU A 91 13.55 9.23 -16.35
C GLU A 91 13.90 8.53 -17.66
N ASP A 92 13.55 9.17 -18.77
CA ASP A 92 13.95 8.70 -20.08
C ASP A 92 15.41 9.12 -20.33
N LEU A 93 16.21 8.13 -20.73
CA LEU A 93 17.63 8.30 -21.06
C LEU A 93 17.83 8.19 -22.56
N GLU A 94 19.06 8.41 -23.01
CA GLU A 94 19.47 8.15 -24.39
C GLU A 94 19.33 6.65 -24.75
N ASP A 95 19.24 6.34 -26.04
CA ASP A 95 19.12 4.96 -26.58
C ASP A 95 17.86 4.19 -26.13
N ASP A 96 16.72 4.87 -26.01
CA ASP A 96 15.42 4.30 -25.60
C ASP A 96 15.46 3.58 -24.23
N LYS A 97 16.42 3.97 -23.38
CA LYS A 97 16.52 3.45 -22.01
C LYS A 97 15.72 4.31 -21.05
N GLN A 98 15.22 3.68 -20.01
CA GLN A 98 14.52 4.36 -18.93
C GLN A 98 15.04 3.92 -17.57
N THR A 99 15.19 4.84 -16.65
CA THR A 99 15.41 4.55 -15.23
C THR A 99 14.08 4.64 -14.50
N GLN A 100 13.80 3.68 -13.63
CA GLN A 100 12.57 3.63 -12.86
C GLN A 100 12.86 3.33 -11.39
N ILE A 101 12.21 4.07 -10.50
CA ILE A 101 12.30 3.91 -9.05
C ILE A 101 10.90 3.94 -8.48
N VAL A 102 10.60 3.03 -7.56
CA VAL A 102 9.39 3.10 -6.72
C VAL A 102 9.82 3.22 -5.27
N TYR A 103 9.26 4.20 -4.57
CA TYR A 103 9.56 4.45 -3.18
C TYR A 103 8.29 4.47 -2.32
N TYR A 104 8.31 3.71 -1.24
CA TYR A 104 7.27 3.67 -0.21
C TYR A 104 7.88 4.07 1.15
N SER A 105 7.22 4.95 1.86
CA SER A 105 7.73 5.53 3.11
C SER A 105 7.45 4.70 4.37
N SER A 106 7.01 3.45 4.24
CA SER A 106 6.79 2.53 5.36
C SER A 106 7.49 1.20 5.11
N GLU A 107 8.45 0.85 5.96
CA GLU A 107 9.14 -0.45 5.89
C GLU A 107 8.20 -1.62 6.17
N THR A 108 7.19 -1.40 7.01
CA THR A 108 6.24 -2.44 7.41
C THR A 108 5.24 -2.80 6.30
N LEU A 109 5.21 -2.07 5.19
CA LEU A 109 4.49 -2.45 3.98
C LEU A 109 4.84 -3.87 3.52
N PHE A 110 6.09 -4.29 3.71
CA PHE A 110 6.62 -5.59 3.32
C PHE A 110 6.39 -6.70 4.37
N ASN A 111 5.69 -6.39 5.46
CA ASN A 111 5.45 -7.34 6.55
C ASN A 111 4.26 -8.25 6.22
N ASP A 112 4.44 -9.57 6.43
CA ASP A 112 3.44 -10.59 6.12
C ASP A 112 2.15 -10.44 6.96
N ASN A 113 2.27 -10.04 8.24
CA ASN A 113 1.10 -9.80 9.08
C ASN A 113 0.28 -8.60 8.56
N MET A 114 0.95 -7.52 8.14
CA MET A 114 0.29 -6.34 7.56
C MET A 114 -0.39 -6.70 6.24
N ASN A 115 0.26 -7.49 5.41
CA ASN A 115 -0.30 -8.00 4.17
C ASN A 115 -1.56 -8.85 4.39
N THR A 116 -1.54 -9.71 5.42
CA THR A 116 -2.69 -10.55 5.78
C THR A 116 -3.89 -9.69 6.22
N MET A 117 -3.67 -8.60 6.95
CA MET A 117 -4.74 -7.69 7.40
C MET A 117 -5.48 -7.02 6.24
N VAL A 118 -4.85 -6.87 5.08
CA VAL A 118 -5.44 -6.28 3.87
C VAL A 118 -5.63 -7.31 2.74
N SER A 119 -5.74 -8.58 3.11
CA SER A 119 -6.05 -9.69 2.19
C SER A 119 -5.08 -9.77 1.00
N GLY A 120 -3.79 -9.56 1.25
CA GLY A 120 -2.73 -9.68 0.25
C GLY A 120 -2.44 -8.44 -0.58
N ALA A 121 -3.19 -7.34 -0.40
CA ALA A 121 -3.10 -6.17 -1.26
C ALA A 121 -1.74 -5.45 -1.19
N ASN A 122 -1.04 -5.49 -0.05
CA ASN A 122 0.30 -4.92 0.05
C ASN A 122 1.28 -5.62 -0.90
N PHE A 123 1.30 -6.95 -0.90
CA PHE A 123 2.19 -7.72 -1.78
C PHE A 123 1.75 -7.64 -3.25
N GLU A 124 0.46 -7.47 -3.51
CA GLU A 124 -0.05 -7.20 -4.85
C GLU A 124 0.50 -5.86 -5.39
N LEU A 125 0.49 -4.81 -4.57
CA LEU A 125 1.08 -3.50 -4.90
C LEU A 125 2.60 -3.61 -5.17
N ILE A 126 3.32 -4.32 -4.31
CA ILE A 126 4.78 -4.53 -4.47
C ILE A 126 5.06 -5.27 -5.77
N SER A 127 4.31 -6.33 -6.06
CA SER A 127 4.46 -7.11 -7.29
C SER A 127 4.16 -6.27 -8.53
N ALA A 128 3.12 -5.43 -8.50
CA ALA A 128 2.80 -4.50 -9.57
C ALA A 128 3.91 -3.47 -9.79
N SER A 129 4.52 -2.97 -8.70
CA SER A 129 5.66 -2.04 -8.77
C SER A 129 6.89 -2.67 -9.41
N VAL A 130 7.22 -3.91 -9.01
CA VAL A 130 8.34 -4.66 -9.62
C VAL A 130 8.07 -4.91 -11.10
N ASN A 131 6.86 -5.34 -11.46
CA ASN A 131 6.48 -5.55 -12.86
C ASN A 131 6.60 -4.26 -13.68
N TRP A 132 6.16 -3.12 -13.13
CA TRP A 132 6.29 -1.83 -13.79
C TRP A 132 7.75 -1.47 -14.05
N MET A 133 8.65 -1.66 -13.06
CA MET A 133 10.09 -1.41 -13.20
C MET A 133 10.78 -2.36 -14.18
N CYS A 134 10.24 -3.58 -14.38
CA CYS A 134 10.83 -4.59 -15.26
C CYS A 134 10.24 -4.57 -16.68
N SER A 135 9.14 -3.86 -16.95
CA SER A 135 8.39 -3.97 -18.20
C SER A 135 9.02 -3.29 -19.41
N ASN A 136 10.18 -2.66 -19.29
CA ASN A 136 10.89 -2.03 -20.39
C ASN A 136 11.70 -3.01 -21.28
N GLU A 137 11.77 -4.29 -20.90
CA GLU A 137 12.44 -5.33 -21.68
C GLU A 137 11.42 -6.35 -22.20
N ASP A 138 10.86 -6.14 -23.38
CA ASP A 138 9.97 -7.08 -24.09
C ASP A 138 8.59 -7.38 -23.44
N GLY A 139 7.80 -6.40 -23.38
CA GLY A 139 6.36 -6.21 -23.41
C GLY A 139 5.37 -7.37 -23.37
N SER A 140 5.38 -8.29 -22.41
CA SER A 140 4.17 -9.03 -22.07
C SER A 140 4.16 -9.46 -20.61
N THR A 141 3.81 -8.54 -19.73
CA THR A 141 3.47 -8.92 -18.36
C THR A 141 2.08 -9.55 -18.33
N ILE A 142 2.02 -10.87 -18.17
CA ILE A 142 0.76 -11.54 -17.87
C ILE A 142 0.47 -11.25 -16.39
N SER A 143 -0.43 -10.31 -16.14
CA SER A 143 -0.95 -10.08 -14.78
C SER A 143 -1.86 -11.24 -14.40
N ILE A 144 -1.35 -12.17 -13.61
CA ILE A 144 -2.17 -13.23 -13.00
C ILE A 144 -2.63 -12.70 -11.64
N SER A 145 -3.91 -12.33 -11.54
CA SER A 145 -4.51 -11.97 -10.26
C SER A 145 -4.38 -13.14 -9.28
N SER A 146 -3.84 -12.89 -8.07
CA SER A 146 -3.79 -13.90 -7.03
C SER A 146 -5.21 -14.36 -6.70
N LYS A 147 -5.46 -15.66 -6.80
CA LYS A 147 -6.73 -16.22 -6.31
C LYS A 147 -6.57 -16.42 -4.81
N SER A 148 -7.42 -15.77 -4.02
CA SER A 148 -7.62 -16.15 -2.64
C SER A 148 -8.06 -17.61 -2.60
N LEU A 149 -7.26 -18.47 -1.98
CA LEU A 149 -7.73 -19.79 -1.56
C LEU A 149 -8.70 -19.54 -0.39
N ASP A 150 -9.97 -19.53 -0.72
CA ASP A 150 -11.02 -19.47 0.28
C ASP A 150 -10.97 -20.80 1.07
N THR A 151 -10.25 -20.80 2.18
CA THR A 151 -10.27 -21.88 3.15
C THR A 151 -11.56 -21.74 3.96
N SER A 152 -12.69 -22.03 3.31
CA SER A 152 -13.94 -22.22 4.03
C SER A 152 -13.79 -23.43 4.93
N THR A 153 -13.49 -23.21 6.19
CA THR A 153 -13.56 -24.26 7.22
C THR A 153 -15.03 -24.62 7.38
N LEU A 154 -15.34 -25.90 7.11
CA LEU A 154 -16.68 -26.43 7.33
C LEU A 154 -17.00 -26.32 8.83
N THR A 155 -17.79 -25.33 9.21
CA THR A 155 -18.26 -25.20 10.59
C THR A 155 -19.46 -26.11 10.78
N ILE A 156 -19.28 -27.25 11.45
CA ILE A 156 -20.38 -28.13 11.79
C ILE A 156 -21.04 -27.56 13.06
N PRO A 157 -22.32 -27.18 13.02
CA PRO A 157 -23.04 -26.74 14.22
C PRO A 157 -22.97 -27.81 15.33
N ALA A 158 -22.88 -27.40 16.60
CA ALA A 158 -22.74 -28.32 17.72
C ALA A 158 -23.90 -29.36 17.81
N ALA A 159 -25.12 -29.01 17.33
CA ALA A 159 -26.23 -29.91 17.25
C ALA A 159 -26.01 -31.06 16.23
N ASP A 160 -25.38 -30.77 15.10
CA ASP A 160 -25.10 -31.77 14.07
C ASP A 160 -23.87 -32.64 14.48
N ALA A 161 -22.90 -32.07 15.17
CA ALA A 161 -21.78 -32.83 15.75
C ALA A 161 -22.25 -33.88 16.77
N SER A 162 -23.25 -33.54 17.58
CA SER A 162 -23.88 -34.46 18.54
C SER A 162 -24.63 -35.61 17.85
N PHE A 163 -25.29 -35.35 16.74
CA PHE A 163 -25.95 -36.37 15.96
C PHE A 163 -24.98 -37.40 15.40
N TRP A 164 -23.88 -36.96 14.84
CA TRP A 164 -22.85 -37.84 14.26
C TRP A 164 -22.08 -38.65 15.30
N SER A 165 -21.92 -38.14 16.54
CA SER A 165 -21.27 -38.88 17.64
C SER A 165 -22.04 -40.09 18.13
N ILE A 166 -23.32 -40.25 17.76
CA ILE A 166 -24.17 -41.41 18.14
C ILE A 166 -24.02 -42.57 17.12
N PHE A 167 -23.48 -42.27 15.92
CA PHE A 167 -23.37 -43.26 14.85
C PHE A 167 -21.95 -43.80 14.62
N VAL A 168 -20.97 -43.35 15.43
CA VAL A 168 -19.59 -43.83 15.46
C VAL A 168 -19.33 -44.49 16.81
#